data_219a9ef7df2a5aecb21ea2c65eb19420
#
_entry.id   219a9ef7df2a5aecb21ea2c65eb19420
#
_cell.length_a   1.000
_cell.length_b   1.000
_cell.length_c   1.000
_cell.angle_alpha   90.00
_cell.angle_beta   90.00
_cell.angle_gamma   90.00
#
_symmetry.space_group_name_H-M   'P 1'
#
loop_
_entity.id
_entity.type
_entity.pdbx_description
1 polymer ?
#
loop_
_entity_poly.entity_id
_entity_poly.type
_entity_poly.pdbx_seq_one_letter_code
_entity_poly.pdbx_strand_id
1 'polypeptide(L)'
;LNFHLPFNINFHVLGNMDNSTTNRMAYNNPLIGDGATNNGRLSSYAYQYRTWNVQQQLTWNWTFTDKHNVDVLLGHENYGYWMKYTYGMKTGMNVPGNNFTLGNFATVSSLTGYDDNDRSESYLARLNYNFDTTYFLSASYRRDGSSRFHPDNRWGDFFSFGGRWNAKREAFLEDIDWINSLSLRASYGEVGNNMGIGLYAYQALYEITTNGGDAGLLKSQLAASDVKWETTQNIDVAVEGRLFDRMNFSVGYFNKRSKDLLFEVKLPLSAGSYPWGSTMNMTQLQNIGTISNRGFEIAADVDIIKTKDWTWNVGVDATILDSEIIKLPNGEDILNGTQKYSEGHPVREWFTYHFEGVDQMTGRSLYTIDPEQKAAAEKAGALVTINGQDYTTVTTYGLKDWCGKATPSVYGAITSNLTWKDLSLGMTFTYSLGGKVYDSSYRSLMTGSATSAGALHEDALKSWNGIPAGMTETSSNRIDPNGIPSMDFYYASDNNTTSDRWLTSGSYLIFKNLNIAYNVPAKLTKALGLQGLSVMGSVDNLFTLTSRKGLNPQYSFTGTQDATYVSARAFNLGVNIKF
;
A
#
# COMPACT_ATOMS: atom_id res chain seq x y z
N LEU A 1 -1.79 -30.00 -20.20
CA LEU A 1 -2.41 -30.99 -21.12
C LEU A 1 -3.75 -30.44 -21.57
N ASN A 2 -4.02 -30.54 -22.88
CA ASN A 2 -5.26 -30.09 -23.48
C ASN A 2 -5.89 -31.27 -24.21
N PHE A 3 -7.14 -31.53 -23.93
CA PHE A 3 -7.93 -32.58 -24.56
C PHE A 3 -9.14 -31.95 -25.27
N HIS A 4 -9.28 -32.18 -26.56
CA HIS A 4 -10.43 -31.75 -27.35
C HIS A 4 -11.45 -32.88 -27.40
N LEU A 5 -12.60 -32.64 -26.83
CA LEU A 5 -13.70 -33.59 -26.76
C LEU A 5 -14.78 -33.23 -27.80
N PRO A 6 -15.69 -34.14 -28.14
CA PRO A 6 -16.85 -33.85 -29.01
C PRO A 6 -17.66 -32.65 -28.47
N PHE A 7 -18.47 -32.03 -29.35
CA PHE A 7 -19.39 -30.94 -29.02
C PHE A 7 -18.74 -29.65 -28.55
N ASN A 8 -17.51 -29.31 -29.03
CA ASN A 8 -16.74 -28.12 -28.67
C ASN A 8 -16.38 -28.05 -27.19
N ILE A 9 -16.23 -29.17 -26.52
CA ILE A 9 -15.78 -29.27 -25.15
C ILE A 9 -14.27 -29.42 -25.14
N ASN A 10 -13.58 -28.61 -24.33
CA ASN A 10 -12.15 -28.75 -24.09
C ASN A 10 -11.90 -29.00 -22.61
N PHE A 11 -11.06 -29.97 -22.32
CA PHE A 11 -10.62 -30.27 -20.98
C PHE A 11 -9.13 -29.94 -20.86
N HIS A 12 -8.81 -29.04 -19.91
CA HIS A 12 -7.47 -28.57 -19.66
C HIS A 12 -6.99 -29.04 -18.29
N VAL A 13 -5.79 -29.59 -18.21
CA VAL A 13 -5.11 -29.91 -16.96
C VAL A 13 -3.80 -29.14 -16.93
N LEU A 14 -3.63 -28.30 -15.93
CA LEU A 14 -2.42 -27.54 -15.65
C LEU A 14 -1.85 -27.99 -14.31
N GLY A 15 -0.58 -28.36 -14.28
CA GLY A 15 0.18 -28.61 -13.06
C GLY A 15 1.39 -27.69 -13.02
N ASN A 16 1.59 -27.01 -11.90
CA ASN A 16 2.77 -26.22 -11.62
C ASN A 16 3.38 -26.64 -10.30
N MET A 17 4.70 -26.67 -10.23
CA MET A 17 5.44 -26.92 -9.00
C MET A 17 6.66 -26.02 -8.97
N ASP A 18 6.81 -25.28 -7.88
CA ASP A 18 7.98 -24.46 -7.60
C ASP A 18 8.69 -24.95 -6.34
N ASN A 19 10.01 -25.08 -6.42
CA ASN A 19 10.87 -25.37 -5.27
C ASN A 19 11.93 -24.29 -5.19
N SER A 20 12.00 -23.60 -4.07
CA SER A 20 12.99 -22.57 -3.81
C SER A 20 13.75 -22.88 -2.52
N THR A 21 15.05 -22.65 -2.54
CA THR A 21 15.91 -22.76 -1.36
C THR A 21 16.68 -21.45 -1.19
N THR A 22 16.54 -20.83 -0.04
CA THR A 22 17.25 -19.60 0.30
C THR A 22 18.16 -19.85 1.48
N ASN A 23 19.46 -19.67 1.27
CA ASN A 23 20.45 -19.66 2.33
C ASN A 23 20.94 -18.24 2.55
N ARG A 24 20.86 -17.76 3.79
CA ARG A 24 21.32 -16.41 4.17
C ARG A 24 22.29 -16.53 5.32
N MET A 25 23.38 -15.77 5.26
CA MET A 25 24.26 -15.53 6.39
C MET A 25 24.26 -14.06 6.75
N ALA A 26 24.31 -13.77 8.06
CA ALA A 26 24.50 -12.43 8.59
C ALA A 26 25.67 -12.47 9.58
N TYR A 27 26.69 -11.67 9.29
CA TYR A 27 27.90 -11.57 10.10
C TYR A 27 28.00 -10.17 10.70
N ASN A 28 28.25 -10.12 12.02
CA ASN A 28 28.54 -8.90 12.74
C ASN A 28 29.99 -8.96 13.23
N ASN A 29 30.74 -7.93 12.91
CA ASN A 29 32.19 -7.85 13.13
C ASN A 29 32.52 -7.81 14.65
N PRO A 30 33.53 -8.57 15.14
CA PRO A 30 33.90 -8.58 16.55
C PRO A 30 34.53 -7.27 17.06
N LEU A 31 34.98 -6.37 16.17
CA LEU A 31 35.70 -5.17 16.56
C LEU A 31 34.85 -3.89 16.49
N ILE A 32 33.75 -3.89 15.75
CA ILE A 32 32.94 -2.69 15.50
C ILE A 32 31.44 -2.98 15.56
N GLY A 33 30.65 -1.95 15.89
CA GLY A 33 29.19 -2.04 15.93
C GLY A 33 28.66 -2.99 16.98
N ASP A 34 27.46 -3.53 16.76
CA ASP A 34 26.77 -4.41 17.72
C ASP A 34 27.41 -5.80 17.86
N GLY A 35 28.30 -6.18 16.95
CA GLY A 35 29.07 -7.42 17.05
C GLY A 35 30.21 -7.35 18.06
N ALA A 36 30.71 -6.15 18.39
CA ALA A 36 31.83 -5.98 19.31
C ALA A 36 31.51 -6.47 20.73
N THR A 37 30.30 -6.24 21.22
CA THR A 37 29.86 -6.65 22.56
C THR A 37 29.82 -8.18 22.73
N ASN A 38 29.72 -8.94 21.65
CA ASN A 38 29.62 -10.39 21.62
C ASN A 38 30.87 -11.06 21.02
N ASN A 39 31.96 -10.32 20.84
CA ASN A 39 33.17 -10.80 20.16
C ASN A 39 32.83 -11.48 18.81
N GLY A 40 31.96 -10.81 18.01
CA GLY A 40 31.44 -11.30 16.74
C GLY A 40 30.20 -12.18 16.87
N ARG A 41 29.35 -12.12 15.88
CA ARG A 41 28.13 -12.93 15.76
C ARG A 41 27.96 -13.42 14.33
N LEU A 42 27.62 -14.69 14.17
CA LEU A 42 27.23 -15.27 12.89
C LEU A 42 25.86 -15.92 13.01
N SER A 43 24.96 -15.51 12.12
CA SER A 43 23.64 -16.11 11.96
C SER A 43 23.54 -16.81 10.61
N SER A 44 23.05 -18.03 10.59
CA SER A 44 22.79 -18.82 9.39
C SER A 44 21.31 -19.18 9.32
N TYR A 45 20.71 -18.90 8.17
CA TYR A 45 19.30 -19.15 7.89
C TYR A 45 19.20 -20.06 6.68
N ALA A 46 18.40 -21.10 6.77
CA ALA A 46 18.04 -21.95 5.63
C ALA A 46 16.53 -22.04 5.52
N TYR A 47 16.02 -21.63 4.39
CA TYR A 47 14.60 -21.72 4.04
C TYR A 47 14.46 -22.65 2.85
N GLN A 48 13.52 -23.56 2.92
CA GLN A 48 13.09 -24.40 1.80
C GLN A 48 11.61 -24.17 1.60
N TYR A 49 11.23 -23.84 0.39
CA TYR A 49 9.84 -23.61 0.01
C TYR A 49 9.44 -24.57 -1.08
N ARG A 50 8.24 -25.08 -1.00
CA ARG A 50 7.61 -25.85 -2.06
C ARG A 50 6.18 -25.38 -2.22
N THR A 51 5.84 -24.92 -3.41
CA THR A 51 4.46 -24.68 -3.80
C THR A 51 4.09 -25.61 -4.95
N TRP A 52 2.85 -26.03 -4.97
CA TRP A 52 2.28 -26.73 -6.11
C TRP A 52 0.84 -26.29 -6.32
N ASN A 53 0.43 -26.29 -7.60
CA ASN A 53 -0.92 -25.98 -8.02
C ASN A 53 -1.31 -26.95 -9.11
N VAL A 54 -2.50 -27.53 -9.01
CA VAL A 54 -3.10 -28.39 -10.03
C VAL A 54 -4.49 -27.84 -10.33
N GLN A 55 -4.73 -27.55 -11.61
CA GLN A 55 -6.00 -27.04 -12.11
C GLN A 55 -6.58 -28.00 -13.14
N GLN A 56 -7.85 -28.27 -13.05
CA GLN A 56 -8.66 -28.97 -14.04
C GLN A 56 -9.77 -28.01 -14.48
N GLN A 57 -9.89 -27.81 -15.79
CA GLN A 57 -10.86 -26.89 -16.36
C GLN A 57 -11.58 -27.56 -17.53
N LEU A 58 -12.90 -27.47 -17.53
CA LEU A 58 -13.76 -27.86 -18.63
C LEU A 58 -14.35 -26.59 -19.24
N THR A 59 -14.14 -26.38 -20.54
CA THR A 59 -14.71 -25.25 -21.27
C THR A 59 -15.62 -25.74 -22.38
N TRP A 60 -16.74 -25.08 -22.55
CA TRP A 60 -17.69 -25.34 -23.61
C TRP A 60 -18.10 -24.03 -24.26
N ASN A 61 -17.89 -23.93 -25.57
CA ASN A 61 -18.24 -22.78 -26.38
C ASN A 61 -19.22 -23.19 -27.47
N TRP A 62 -20.35 -22.48 -27.54
CA TRP A 62 -21.37 -22.81 -28.57
C TRP A 62 -22.02 -21.54 -29.10
N THR A 63 -22.27 -21.54 -30.42
CA THR A 63 -23.01 -20.50 -31.12
C THR A 63 -24.29 -21.07 -31.69
N PHE A 64 -25.44 -20.53 -31.29
CA PHE A 64 -26.76 -20.88 -31.79
C PHE A 64 -27.26 -19.79 -32.73
N THR A 65 -27.80 -20.17 -33.87
CA THR A 65 -28.44 -19.24 -34.84
C THR A 65 -27.60 -18.02 -35.20
N ASP A 66 -26.26 -18.11 -35.16
CA ASP A 66 -25.26 -17.06 -35.43
C ASP A 66 -25.36 -15.81 -34.49
N LYS A 67 -26.34 -15.75 -33.61
CA LYS A 67 -26.58 -14.61 -32.72
C LYS A 67 -26.39 -14.89 -31.23
N HIS A 68 -26.58 -16.12 -30.81
CA HIS A 68 -26.48 -16.53 -29.42
C HIS A 68 -25.16 -17.23 -29.17
N ASN A 69 -24.25 -16.59 -28.47
CA ASN A 69 -22.97 -17.19 -28.09
C ASN A 69 -22.98 -17.49 -26.60
N VAL A 70 -22.66 -18.71 -26.23
CA VAL A 70 -22.57 -19.21 -24.86
C VAL A 70 -21.16 -19.72 -24.61
N ASP A 71 -20.54 -19.29 -23.53
CA ASP A 71 -19.26 -19.81 -23.01
C ASP A 71 -19.47 -20.27 -21.57
N VAL A 72 -19.18 -21.53 -21.31
CA VAL A 72 -19.25 -22.15 -19.98
C VAL A 72 -17.88 -22.64 -19.58
N LEU A 73 -17.47 -22.33 -18.37
CA LEU A 73 -16.26 -22.87 -17.75
C LEU A 73 -16.63 -23.48 -16.40
N LEU A 74 -16.20 -24.74 -16.20
CA LEU A 74 -16.20 -25.40 -14.89
C LEU A 74 -14.75 -25.68 -14.53
N GLY A 75 -14.37 -25.41 -13.30
CA GLY A 75 -13.00 -25.56 -12.84
C GLY A 75 -12.90 -26.11 -11.44
N HIS A 76 -11.82 -26.81 -11.21
CA HIS A 76 -11.38 -27.28 -9.90
C HIS A 76 -9.89 -26.97 -9.75
N GLU A 77 -9.47 -26.47 -8.60
CA GLU A 77 -8.09 -26.09 -8.31
C GLU A 77 -7.70 -26.60 -6.93
N ASN A 78 -6.49 -27.17 -6.84
CA ASN A 78 -5.84 -27.51 -5.60
C ASN A 78 -4.49 -26.80 -5.51
N TYR A 79 -4.25 -26.16 -4.37
CA TYR A 79 -3.00 -25.48 -4.06
C TYR A 79 -2.40 -26.02 -2.77
N GLY A 80 -1.09 -26.15 -2.77
CA GLY A 80 -0.33 -26.51 -1.58
C GLY A 80 0.94 -25.71 -1.43
N TYR A 81 1.20 -25.28 -0.22
CA TYR A 81 2.42 -24.62 0.22
C TYR A 81 3.01 -25.40 1.39
N TRP A 82 4.32 -25.55 1.36
CA TRP A 82 5.13 -26.08 2.46
C TRP A 82 6.39 -25.24 2.58
N MET A 83 6.76 -24.93 3.81
CA MET A 83 8.00 -24.22 4.13
C MET A 83 8.69 -24.94 5.28
N LYS A 84 10.01 -25.08 5.17
CA LYS A 84 10.89 -25.49 6.27
C LYS A 84 11.90 -24.40 6.55
N TYR A 85 12.01 -24.05 7.81
CA TYR A 85 12.95 -23.06 8.31
C TYR A 85 13.92 -23.71 9.29
N THR A 86 15.21 -23.39 9.15
CA THR A 86 16.25 -23.75 10.11
C THR A 86 17.13 -22.54 10.36
N TYR A 87 17.39 -22.26 11.61
CA TYR A 87 18.18 -21.11 12.04
C TYR A 87 19.19 -21.51 13.11
N GLY A 88 20.43 -21.04 12.94
CA GLY A 88 21.48 -21.14 13.94
C GLY A 88 22.23 -19.84 14.11
N MET A 89 22.45 -19.41 15.35
CA MET A 89 23.23 -18.24 15.70
C MET A 89 24.29 -18.61 16.76
N LYS A 90 25.52 -18.18 16.49
CA LYS A 90 26.63 -18.32 17.45
C LYS A 90 27.38 -17.00 17.61
N THR A 91 27.96 -16.80 18.78
CA THR A 91 28.80 -15.66 19.16
C THR A 91 30.18 -16.10 19.60
N GLY A 92 31.11 -15.15 19.76
CA GLY A 92 32.47 -15.41 20.14
C GLY A 92 33.31 -16.02 19.00
N MET A 93 33.84 -15.19 18.12
CA MET A 93 34.66 -15.62 17.00
C MET A 93 36.01 -16.14 17.52
N ASN A 94 36.36 -17.41 17.22
CA ASN A 94 37.58 -18.03 17.69
C ASN A 94 38.82 -17.56 16.92
N VAL A 95 38.72 -17.53 15.59
CA VAL A 95 39.84 -17.17 14.72
C VAL A 95 39.40 -15.98 13.84
N PRO A 96 40.03 -14.80 14.00
CA PRO A 96 39.75 -13.66 13.15
C PRO A 96 40.07 -13.94 11.68
N GLY A 97 39.36 -13.26 10.76
CA GLY A 97 39.56 -13.39 9.32
C GLY A 97 38.28 -13.71 8.56
N ASN A 98 38.42 -14.32 7.39
CA ASN A 98 37.30 -14.54 6.45
C ASN A 98 36.63 -15.93 6.60
N ASN A 99 36.78 -16.58 7.73
CA ASN A 99 36.12 -17.87 7.98
C ASN A 99 34.73 -17.65 8.62
N PHE A 100 33.72 -17.48 7.79
CA PHE A 100 32.32 -17.25 8.19
C PHE A 100 31.54 -18.57 8.28
N THR A 101 32.00 -19.51 9.08
CA THR A 101 31.30 -20.75 9.39
C THR A 101 30.87 -20.78 10.85
N LEU A 102 29.72 -21.37 11.16
CA LEU A 102 29.26 -21.52 12.55
C LEU A 102 30.26 -22.28 13.44
N GLY A 103 31.11 -23.11 12.83
CA GLY A 103 32.22 -23.83 13.53
C GLY A 103 33.29 -22.88 14.06
N ASN A 104 33.48 -21.69 13.48
CA ASN A 104 34.44 -20.67 13.94
C ASN A 104 33.93 -19.80 15.10
N PHE A 105 32.76 -20.08 15.66
CA PHE A 105 32.18 -19.34 16.78
C PHE A 105 31.95 -20.26 17.97
N ALA A 106 32.29 -19.80 19.18
CA ALA A 106 32.35 -20.64 20.38
C ALA A 106 30.95 -20.94 20.95
N THR A 107 30.12 -19.90 21.16
CA THR A 107 28.92 -19.99 21.99
C THR A 107 27.66 -20.06 21.10
N VAL A 108 26.83 -21.08 21.33
CA VAL A 108 25.50 -21.15 20.73
C VAL A 108 24.57 -20.13 21.41
N SER A 109 24.04 -19.19 20.65
CA SER A 109 23.10 -18.19 21.16
C SER A 109 21.66 -18.52 20.81
N SER A 110 21.43 -19.18 19.65
CA SER A 110 20.11 -19.65 19.25
C SER A 110 20.24 -20.82 18.27
N LEU A 111 19.34 -21.78 18.41
CA LEU A 111 19.15 -22.86 17.45
C LEU A 111 17.65 -23.16 17.42
N THR A 112 17.00 -22.99 16.26
CA THR A 112 15.57 -23.21 16.11
C THR A 112 15.21 -23.65 14.70
N GLY A 113 14.01 -24.17 14.52
CA GLY A 113 13.45 -24.51 13.23
C GLY A 113 12.02 -24.96 13.36
N TYR A 114 11.27 -24.83 12.26
CA TYR A 114 9.88 -25.24 12.16
C TYR A 114 9.48 -25.51 10.73
N ASP A 115 8.34 -26.16 10.55
CA ASP A 115 7.73 -26.43 9.27
C ASP A 115 6.34 -25.79 9.25
N ASP A 116 5.98 -25.15 8.12
CA ASP A 116 4.66 -24.57 7.90
C ASP A 116 3.99 -25.21 6.68
N ASN A 117 2.67 -25.31 6.75
CA ASN A 117 1.83 -25.83 5.69
C ASN A 117 0.61 -24.96 5.47
N ASP A 118 0.25 -24.77 4.18
CA ASP A 118 -1.02 -24.18 3.76
C ASP A 118 -1.63 -25.00 2.64
N ARG A 119 -2.95 -25.13 2.61
CA ARG A 119 -3.70 -25.86 1.59
C ARG A 119 -4.95 -25.07 1.23
N SER A 120 -5.24 -25.03 -0.07
CA SER A 120 -6.53 -24.53 -0.53
C SER A 120 -7.09 -25.42 -1.64
N GLU A 121 -8.40 -25.46 -1.70
CA GLU A 121 -9.17 -26.17 -2.71
C GLU A 121 -10.31 -25.26 -3.18
N SER A 122 -10.53 -25.22 -4.50
CA SER A 122 -11.48 -24.29 -5.09
C SER A 122 -12.28 -24.95 -6.20
N TYR A 123 -13.57 -24.63 -6.23
CA TYR A 123 -14.50 -24.99 -7.31
C TYR A 123 -15.02 -23.71 -7.94
N LEU A 124 -15.05 -23.66 -9.25
CA LEU A 124 -15.51 -22.47 -9.97
C LEU A 124 -16.40 -22.84 -11.16
N ALA A 125 -17.40 -22.00 -11.40
CA ALA A 125 -18.25 -22.06 -12.58
C ALA A 125 -18.42 -20.64 -13.15
N ARG A 126 -18.36 -20.50 -14.46
CA ARG A 126 -18.59 -19.23 -15.17
C ARG A 126 -19.47 -19.46 -16.39
N LEU A 127 -20.43 -18.59 -16.57
CA LEU A 127 -21.27 -18.48 -17.75
C LEU A 127 -21.09 -17.10 -18.36
N ASN A 128 -20.73 -17.03 -19.64
CA ASN A 128 -20.83 -15.82 -20.45
C ASN A 128 -21.84 -16.06 -21.56
N TYR A 129 -22.71 -15.10 -21.75
CA TYR A 129 -23.71 -15.10 -22.81
C TYR A 129 -23.64 -13.80 -23.58
N ASN A 130 -23.66 -13.89 -24.88
CA ASN A 130 -23.68 -12.75 -25.80
C ASN A 130 -24.81 -12.95 -26.82
N PHE A 131 -25.69 -11.97 -26.91
CA PHE A 131 -26.73 -11.90 -27.93
C PHE A 131 -26.39 -10.84 -28.95
N ASP A 132 -26.18 -11.25 -30.19
CA ASP A 132 -25.96 -10.41 -31.37
C ASP A 132 -24.89 -9.32 -31.17
N THR A 133 -23.88 -9.56 -30.33
CA THR A 133 -22.84 -8.60 -29.93
C THR A 133 -23.37 -7.28 -29.34
N THR A 134 -24.66 -7.23 -29.01
CA THR A 134 -25.36 -6.08 -28.45
C THR A 134 -25.52 -6.22 -26.92
N TYR A 135 -25.95 -7.38 -26.45
CA TYR A 135 -26.16 -7.65 -25.02
C TYR A 135 -25.23 -8.74 -24.54
N PHE A 136 -24.48 -8.45 -23.49
CA PHE A 136 -23.56 -9.39 -22.85
C PHE A 136 -23.97 -9.57 -21.40
N LEU A 137 -24.03 -10.81 -20.96
CA LEU A 137 -24.27 -11.19 -19.59
C LEU A 137 -23.16 -12.13 -19.13
N SER A 138 -22.72 -11.95 -17.91
CA SER A 138 -21.77 -12.84 -17.26
C SER A 138 -22.24 -13.20 -15.87
N ALA A 139 -22.03 -14.44 -15.46
CA ALA A 139 -22.24 -14.90 -14.10
C ALA A 139 -21.09 -15.82 -13.70
N SER A 140 -20.60 -15.69 -12.49
CA SER A 140 -19.64 -16.64 -11.93
C SER A 140 -19.97 -16.99 -10.50
N TYR A 141 -19.58 -18.20 -10.13
CA TYR A 141 -19.61 -18.72 -8.78
C TYR A 141 -18.28 -19.36 -8.46
N ARG A 142 -17.74 -19.06 -7.30
CA ARG A 142 -16.53 -19.67 -6.76
C ARG A 142 -16.71 -20.04 -5.31
N ARG A 143 -16.33 -21.29 -5.00
CA ARG A 143 -16.29 -21.81 -3.64
C ARG A 143 -14.84 -22.14 -3.30
N ASP A 144 -14.29 -21.47 -2.31
CA ASP A 144 -12.90 -21.61 -1.87
C ASP A 144 -12.82 -22.17 -0.47
N GLY A 145 -12.01 -23.21 -0.28
CA GLY A 145 -11.66 -23.78 1.01
C GLY A 145 -10.21 -23.48 1.38
N SER A 146 -9.94 -23.11 2.63
CA SER A 146 -8.58 -22.83 3.12
C SER A 146 -8.30 -23.55 4.44
N SER A 147 -7.10 -24.13 4.56
CA SER A 147 -6.65 -24.79 5.79
C SER A 147 -6.41 -23.83 6.96
N ARG A 148 -6.42 -22.52 6.72
CA ARG A 148 -6.23 -21.48 7.75
C ARG A 148 -7.42 -21.34 8.69
N PHE A 149 -8.60 -21.81 8.25
CA PHE A 149 -9.84 -21.73 9.00
C PHE A 149 -10.23 -23.07 9.63
N HIS A 150 -11.01 -22.99 10.69
CA HIS A 150 -11.61 -24.17 11.30
C HIS A 150 -12.41 -24.98 10.25
N PRO A 151 -12.47 -26.32 10.32
CA PRO A 151 -13.23 -27.16 9.39
C PRO A 151 -14.63 -26.67 9.07
N ASP A 152 -15.35 -26.15 10.06
CA ASP A 152 -16.73 -25.70 9.91
C ASP A 152 -16.86 -24.35 9.17
N ASN A 153 -15.78 -23.52 9.14
CA ASN A 153 -15.77 -22.18 8.58
C ASN A 153 -14.79 -22.02 7.40
N ARG A 154 -14.17 -23.10 6.92
CA ARG A 154 -13.11 -23.03 5.91
C ARG A 154 -13.57 -22.68 4.52
N TRP A 155 -14.87 -22.88 4.20
CA TRP A 155 -15.43 -22.66 2.89
C TRP A 155 -16.08 -21.28 2.79
N GLY A 156 -15.68 -20.51 1.78
CA GLY A 156 -16.30 -19.26 1.38
C GLY A 156 -16.96 -19.41 0.01
N ASP A 157 -18.14 -18.80 -0.16
CA ASP A 157 -18.90 -18.81 -1.41
C ASP A 157 -18.94 -17.38 -1.97
N PHE A 158 -18.52 -17.19 -3.23
CA PHE A 158 -18.38 -15.89 -3.86
C PHE A 158 -19.06 -15.87 -5.22
N PHE A 159 -19.81 -14.79 -5.49
CA PHE A 159 -20.62 -14.67 -6.70
C PHE A 159 -20.22 -13.42 -7.48
N SER A 160 -20.35 -13.46 -8.79
CA SER A 160 -20.33 -12.25 -9.59
C SER A 160 -21.37 -12.29 -10.72
N PHE A 161 -21.91 -11.12 -11.02
CA PHE A 161 -22.84 -10.91 -12.12
C PHE A 161 -22.42 -9.64 -12.85
N GLY A 162 -22.46 -9.67 -14.17
CA GLY A 162 -22.14 -8.52 -14.99
C GLY A 162 -23.03 -8.46 -16.23
N GLY A 163 -23.30 -7.24 -16.66
CA GLY A 163 -24.00 -6.96 -17.92
C GLY A 163 -23.32 -5.83 -18.67
N ARG A 164 -23.31 -5.93 -20.00
CA ARG A 164 -22.88 -4.86 -20.90
C ARG A 164 -23.89 -4.74 -22.02
N TRP A 165 -24.31 -3.52 -22.30
CA TRP A 165 -25.14 -3.17 -23.43
C TRP A 165 -24.37 -2.28 -24.40
N ASN A 166 -24.21 -2.73 -25.63
CA ASN A 166 -23.62 -1.97 -26.72
C ASN A 166 -24.71 -1.11 -27.38
N ALA A 167 -25.02 0.02 -26.78
CA ALA A 167 -26.11 0.89 -27.19
C ALA A 167 -25.98 1.39 -28.65
N LYS A 168 -24.74 1.57 -29.15
CA LYS A 168 -24.49 1.99 -30.55
C LYS A 168 -25.06 1.03 -31.59
N ARG A 169 -25.29 -0.23 -31.22
CA ARG A 169 -25.88 -1.24 -32.13
C ARG A 169 -27.42 -1.18 -32.20
N GLU A 170 -28.05 -0.32 -31.43
CA GLU A 170 -29.50 -0.12 -31.47
C GLU A 170 -29.90 0.80 -32.60
N ALA A 171 -31.05 0.53 -33.22
CA ALA A 171 -31.54 1.28 -34.37
C ALA A 171 -31.65 2.80 -34.15
N PHE A 172 -31.89 3.23 -32.90
CA PHE A 172 -31.99 4.67 -32.57
C PHE A 172 -30.63 5.38 -32.47
N LEU A 173 -29.50 4.64 -32.40
CA LEU A 173 -28.14 5.19 -32.39
C LEU A 173 -27.32 4.77 -33.61
N GLU A 174 -27.75 3.78 -34.36
CA GLU A 174 -26.99 3.18 -35.47
C GLU A 174 -26.59 4.21 -36.51
N ASP A 175 -27.49 5.11 -36.86
CA ASP A 175 -27.29 6.14 -37.89
C ASP A 175 -26.60 7.42 -37.37
N ILE A 176 -26.20 7.48 -36.11
CA ILE A 176 -25.52 8.65 -35.54
C ILE A 176 -24.02 8.56 -35.77
N ASP A 177 -23.49 9.16 -36.83
CA ASP A 177 -22.11 9.01 -37.30
C ASP A 177 -21.03 9.46 -36.28
N TRP A 178 -21.33 10.48 -35.48
CA TRP A 178 -20.36 10.99 -34.50
C TRP A 178 -20.20 10.11 -33.27
N ILE A 179 -21.10 9.18 -33.04
CA ILE A 179 -20.97 8.11 -32.01
C ILE A 179 -20.45 6.85 -32.69
N ASN A 180 -19.17 6.54 -32.52
CA ASN A 180 -18.58 5.33 -33.12
C ASN A 180 -18.85 4.09 -32.27
N SER A 181 -18.81 4.25 -30.93
CA SER A 181 -19.23 3.23 -29.98
C SER A 181 -19.80 3.87 -28.74
N LEU A 182 -20.79 3.23 -28.13
CA LEU A 182 -21.34 3.60 -26.83
C LEU A 182 -21.82 2.33 -26.14
N SER A 183 -21.34 2.10 -24.92
CA SER A 183 -21.76 0.98 -24.10
C SER A 183 -21.96 1.39 -22.65
N LEU A 184 -22.92 0.75 -22.02
CA LEU A 184 -23.16 0.77 -20.58
C LEU A 184 -22.75 -0.58 -20.03
N ARG A 185 -21.95 -0.60 -18.96
CA ARG A 185 -21.67 -1.81 -18.19
C ARG A 185 -22.07 -1.63 -16.73
N ALA A 186 -22.53 -2.70 -16.12
CA ALA A 186 -22.77 -2.79 -14.70
C ALA A 186 -22.35 -4.15 -14.18
N SER A 187 -21.71 -4.19 -13.04
CA SER A 187 -21.32 -5.45 -12.42
C SER A 187 -21.45 -5.39 -10.89
N TYR A 188 -21.74 -6.54 -10.33
CA TYR A 188 -21.63 -6.85 -8.91
C TYR A 188 -20.72 -8.06 -8.75
N GLY A 189 -19.82 -8.04 -7.79
CA GLY A 189 -18.96 -9.18 -7.51
C GLY A 189 -18.52 -9.24 -6.05
N GLU A 190 -18.29 -10.45 -5.59
CA GLU A 190 -17.73 -10.74 -4.28
C GLU A 190 -16.38 -11.43 -4.42
N VAL A 191 -15.42 -11.03 -3.58
CA VAL A 191 -14.08 -11.61 -3.51
C VAL A 191 -13.75 -11.92 -2.08
N GLY A 192 -13.35 -13.17 -1.81
CA GLY A 192 -12.85 -13.60 -0.51
C GLY A 192 -11.39 -13.22 -0.30
N ASN A 193 -11.03 -12.92 0.94
CA ASN A 193 -9.65 -12.70 1.36
C ASN A 193 -9.36 -13.49 2.64
N ASN A 194 -8.24 -14.25 2.62
CA ASN A 194 -7.70 -14.97 3.78
C ASN A 194 -6.26 -14.56 4.11
N MET A 195 -5.73 -13.50 3.49
CA MET A 195 -4.33 -13.09 3.65
C MET A 195 -4.02 -12.48 5.01
N GLY A 196 -5.02 -11.91 5.68
CA GLY A 196 -4.88 -11.32 7.02
C GLY A 196 -4.85 -12.32 8.17
N ILE A 197 -5.01 -13.61 7.88
CA ILE A 197 -5.06 -14.67 8.91
C ILE A 197 -3.79 -15.50 8.92
N GLY A 198 -3.28 -15.81 10.12
CA GLY A 198 -2.16 -16.75 10.29
C GLY A 198 -2.52 -18.18 9.85
N LEU A 199 -1.51 -18.99 9.53
CA LEU A 199 -1.71 -20.35 9.01
C LEU A 199 -2.50 -21.25 9.96
N TYR A 200 -2.44 -20.98 11.26
CA TYR A 200 -3.02 -21.77 12.34
C TYR A 200 -3.90 -20.94 13.28
N ALA A 201 -4.49 -19.84 12.79
CA ALA A 201 -5.23 -18.90 13.63
C ALA A 201 -6.41 -19.51 14.38
N TYR A 202 -7.05 -20.55 13.83
CA TYR A 202 -8.15 -21.25 14.50
C TYR A 202 -7.72 -22.15 15.65
N GLN A 203 -6.41 -22.40 15.83
CA GLN A 203 -5.85 -23.29 16.87
C GLN A 203 -5.33 -22.49 18.07
N ALA A 204 -5.42 -23.05 19.27
CA ALA A 204 -4.64 -22.57 20.40
C ALA A 204 -3.19 -23.04 20.24
N LEU A 205 -2.26 -22.09 20.28
CA LEU A 205 -0.84 -22.39 20.17
C LEU A 205 -0.11 -22.19 21.49
N TYR A 206 0.94 -22.97 21.68
CA TYR A 206 1.82 -22.91 22.83
C TYR A 206 3.27 -22.79 22.38
N GLU A 207 4.02 -21.97 23.07
CA GLU A 207 5.45 -21.84 22.92
C GLU A 207 6.16 -22.76 23.92
N ILE A 208 7.19 -23.48 23.46
CA ILE A 208 8.04 -24.30 24.33
C ILE A 208 9.05 -23.36 24.99
N THR A 209 9.05 -23.34 26.30
CA THR A 209 9.94 -22.49 27.11
C THR A 209 10.53 -23.31 28.27
N THR A 210 11.34 -22.67 29.10
CA THR A 210 11.89 -23.28 30.31
C THR A 210 11.45 -22.48 31.54
N ASN A 211 11.06 -23.18 32.59
CA ASN A 211 10.75 -22.60 33.89
C ASN A 211 11.67 -23.25 34.95
N GLY A 212 12.62 -22.47 35.47
CA GLY A 212 13.59 -22.99 36.47
C GLY A 212 14.51 -24.10 35.95
N GLY A 213 14.67 -24.25 34.62
CA GLY A 213 15.44 -25.32 33.96
C GLY A 213 14.61 -26.48 33.44
N ASP A 214 13.34 -26.59 33.83
CA ASP A 214 12.41 -27.61 33.34
C ASP A 214 11.67 -27.12 32.09
N ALA A 215 11.32 -28.05 31.19
CA ALA A 215 10.53 -27.73 30.00
C ALA A 215 9.11 -27.29 30.40
N GLY A 216 8.66 -26.17 29.85
CA GLY A 216 7.34 -25.61 30.06
C GLY A 216 6.62 -25.27 28.75
N LEU A 217 5.32 -25.26 28.82
CA LEU A 217 4.46 -24.79 27.71
C LEU A 217 3.78 -23.50 28.12
N LEU A 218 3.93 -22.48 27.31
CA LEU A 218 3.33 -21.18 27.51
C LEU A 218 2.36 -20.87 26.38
N LYS A 219 1.12 -20.53 26.71
CA LYS A 219 0.13 -20.17 25.70
C LYS A 219 0.58 -18.94 24.93
N SER A 220 0.74 -19.08 23.62
CA SER A 220 1.15 -17.99 22.72
C SER A 220 0.02 -17.45 21.85
N GLN A 221 -1.07 -18.22 21.67
CA GLN A 221 -2.23 -17.83 20.89
C GLN A 221 -3.49 -18.46 21.43
N LEU A 222 -4.58 -17.70 21.45
CA LEU A 222 -5.92 -18.22 21.71
C LEU A 222 -6.53 -18.76 20.42
N ALA A 223 -7.33 -19.82 20.53
CA ALA A 223 -8.09 -20.34 19.41
C ALA A 223 -9.10 -19.31 18.90
N ALA A 224 -9.19 -19.14 17.59
CA ALA A 224 -10.18 -18.32 16.90
C ALA A 224 -11.02 -19.22 15.95
N SER A 225 -11.81 -20.14 16.52
CA SER A 225 -12.56 -21.16 15.77
C SER A 225 -13.65 -20.57 14.88
N ASP A 226 -14.19 -19.40 15.25
CA ASP A 226 -15.32 -18.76 14.58
C ASP A 226 -14.90 -17.87 13.40
N VAL A 227 -13.59 -17.69 13.21
CA VAL A 227 -13.07 -16.85 12.14
C VAL A 227 -13.37 -17.45 10.77
N LYS A 228 -13.84 -16.59 9.88
CA LYS A 228 -14.23 -16.88 8.49
C LYS A 228 -13.56 -15.93 7.50
N TRP A 229 -13.81 -16.15 6.23
CA TRP A 229 -13.34 -15.32 5.13
C TRP A 229 -13.79 -13.85 5.29
N GLU A 230 -12.86 -12.92 5.07
CA GLU A 230 -13.23 -11.53 4.77
C GLU A 230 -13.86 -11.49 3.38
N THR A 231 -14.87 -10.66 3.19
CA THR A 231 -15.55 -10.53 1.90
C THR A 231 -15.54 -9.10 1.42
N THR A 232 -15.02 -8.87 0.21
CA THR A 232 -15.14 -7.58 -0.47
C THR A 232 -16.22 -7.66 -1.53
N GLN A 233 -17.27 -6.86 -1.36
CA GLN A 233 -18.34 -6.64 -2.33
C GLN A 233 -17.98 -5.44 -3.19
N ASN A 234 -18.06 -5.59 -4.51
CA ASN A 234 -17.79 -4.54 -5.47
C ASN A 234 -19.01 -4.30 -6.36
N ILE A 235 -19.45 -3.05 -6.44
CA ILE A 235 -20.43 -2.56 -7.43
C ILE A 235 -19.67 -1.63 -8.36
N ASP A 236 -19.80 -1.84 -9.65
CA ASP A 236 -19.21 -1.02 -10.69
C ASP A 236 -20.24 -0.74 -11.78
N VAL A 237 -20.40 0.55 -12.16
CA VAL A 237 -21.27 0.97 -13.25
C VAL A 237 -20.51 1.98 -14.09
N ALA A 238 -20.40 1.76 -15.40
CA ALA A 238 -19.65 2.66 -16.27
C ALA A 238 -20.33 2.85 -17.63
N VAL A 239 -20.12 4.05 -18.17
CA VAL A 239 -20.40 4.40 -19.56
C VAL A 239 -19.08 4.55 -20.29
N GLU A 240 -18.93 3.87 -21.40
CA GLU A 240 -17.73 3.87 -22.24
C GLU A 240 -18.10 4.13 -23.68
N GLY A 241 -17.26 4.84 -24.39
CA GLY A 241 -17.55 5.08 -25.80
C GLY A 241 -16.38 5.66 -26.58
N ARG A 242 -16.62 5.75 -27.91
CA ARG A 242 -15.76 6.45 -28.84
C ARG A 242 -16.59 7.44 -29.63
N LEU A 243 -16.13 8.69 -29.69
CA LEU A 243 -16.82 9.81 -30.34
C LEU A 243 -15.93 10.43 -31.41
N PHE A 244 -16.56 10.89 -32.51
CA PHE A 244 -15.91 11.65 -33.59
C PHE A 244 -14.70 10.94 -34.22
N ASP A 245 -14.59 9.62 -34.13
CA ASP A 245 -13.41 8.82 -34.49
C ASP A 245 -12.08 9.25 -33.85
N ARG A 246 -12.15 10.06 -32.79
CA ARG A 246 -10.99 10.71 -32.17
C ARG A 246 -10.92 10.63 -30.65
N MET A 247 -12.04 10.48 -29.98
CA MET A 247 -12.09 10.52 -28.52
C MET A 247 -12.63 9.20 -27.96
N ASN A 248 -11.84 8.49 -27.20
CA ASN A 248 -12.30 7.42 -26.33
C ASN A 248 -12.55 8.01 -24.94
N PHE A 249 -13.62 7.56 -24.28
CA PHE A 249 -13.91 7.96 -22.92
C PHE A 249 -14.47 6.79 -22.10
N SER A 250 -14.25 6.85 -20.81
CA SER A 250 -14.88 5.98 -19.81
C SER A 250 -15.18 6.81 -18.57
N VAL A 251 -16.39 6.70 -18.05
CA VAL A 251 -16.80 7.30 -16.78
C VAL A 251 -17.50 6.21 -15.98
N GLY A 252 -16.90 5.83 -14.87
CA GLY A 252 -17.38 4.77 -14.00
C GLY A 252 -17.57 5.23 -12.56
N TYR A 253 -18.56 4.67 -11.90
CA TYR A 253 -18.75 4.73 -10.46
C TYR A 253 -18.42 3.36 -9.87
N PHE A 254 -17.65 3.32 -8.80
CA PHE A 254 -17.39 2.11 -8.06
C PHE A 254 -17.72 2.27 -6.57
N ASN A 255 -18.10 1.16 -5.94
CA ASN A 255 -18.23 1.06 -4.49
C ASN A 255 -17.73 -0.32 -4.04
N LYS A 256 -16.58 -0.33 -3.36
CA LYS A 256 -15.94 -1.51 -2.77
C LYS A 256 -16.18 -1.51 -1.28
N ARG A 257 -16.94 -2.48 -0.81
CA ARG A 257 -17.25 -2.63 0.62
C ARG A 257 -16.64 -3.92 1.15
N SER A 258 -15.58 -3.78 1.97
CA SER A 258 -14.95 -4.91 2.65
C SER A 258 -15.65 -5.13 3.99
N LYS A 259 -16.21 -6.32 4.16
CA LYS A 259 -16.95 -6.78 5.34
C LYS A 259 -16.21 -7.89 6.05
N ASP A 260 -16.58 -8.11 7.29
CA ASP A 260 -16.03 -9.18 8.11
C ASP A 260 -14.48 -9.09 8.18
N LEU A 261 -13.95 -7.85 8.19
CA LEU A 261 -12.51 -7.61 8.32
C LEU A 261 -11.98 -8.18 9.62
N LEU A 262 -10.80 -8.75 9.55
CA LEU A 262 -10.15 -9.40 10.68
C LEU A 262 -9.41 -8.38 11.55
N PHE A 263 -9.78 -8.33 12.82
CA PHE A 263 -9.13 -7.51 13.83
C PHE A 263 -8.68 -8.36 15.02
N GLU A 264 -7.51 -8.03 15.56
CA GLU A 264 -7.08 -8.53 16.86
C GLU A 264 -7.76 -7.71 17.97
N VAL A 265 -8.76 -8.29 18.59
CA VAL A 265 -9.50 -7.68 19.70
C VAL A 265 -8.79 -7.95 21.01
N LYS A 266 -8.46 -6.89 21.75
CA LYS A 266 -7.88 -7.02 23.09
C LYS A 266 -8.91 -7.62 24.05
N LEU A 267 -8.50 -8.66 24.76
CA LEU A 267 -9.32 -9.28 25.79
C LEU A 267 -9.04 -8.65 27.16
N PRO A 268 -9.99 -8.77 28.12
CA PRO A 268 -9.74 -8.38 29.51
C PRO A 268 -8.53 -9.10 30.09
N LEU A 269 -7.83 -8.48 31.04
CA LEU A 269 -6.68 -9.07 31.72
C LEU A 269 -6.97 -10.42 32.39
N SER A 270 -8.24 -10.66 32.74
CA SER A 270 -8.73 -11.95 33.26
C SER A 270 -8.60 -13.12 32.28
N ALA A 271 -8.47 -12.84 30.97
CA ALA A 271 -8.20 -13.86 29.96
C ALA A 271 -6.71 -14.28 29.90
N GLY A 272 -5.84 -13.55 30.60
CA GLY A 272 -4.40 -13.74 30.63
C GLY A 272 -3.64 -12.62 29.93
N SER A 273 -2.30 -12.65 30.06
CA SER A 273 -1.38 -11.75 29.37
C SER A 273 -0.35 -12.56 28.58
N TYR A 274 0.34 -11.90 27.64
CA TYR A 274 1.43 -12.53 26.90
C TYR A 274 2.64 -12.86 27.81
N PRO A 275 3.38 -13.92 27.45
CA PRO A 275 4.33 -14.57 28.34
C PRO A 275 5.55 -13.76 28.80
N TRP A 276 5.89 -12.69 28.18
CA TRP A 276 7.18 -12.02 28.39
C TRP A 276 7.13 -10.81 29.32
N GLY A 277 6.43 -10.90 30.46
CA GLY A 277 6.36 -9.82 31.43
C GLY A 277 5.66 -8.57 30.91
N SER A 278 4.97 -8.70 29.80
CA SER A 278 4.23 -7.65 29.15
C SER A 278 2.91 -7.40 29.89
N THR A 279 2.60 -6.14 30.10
CA THR A 279 1.27 -5.69 30.55
C THR A 279 0.24 -5.74 29.42
N MET A 280 0.59 -6.31 28.25
CA MET A 280 -0.31 -6.40 27.11
C MET A 280 -1.33 -7.52 27.30
N ASN A 281 -2.58 -7.18 27.17
CA ASN A 281 -3.69 -8.14 27.15
C ASN A 281 -3.51 -9.13 26.01
N MET A 282 -3.99 -10.36 26.21
CA MET A 282 -4.13 -11.30 25.10
C MET A 282 -5.12 -10.74 24.08
N THR A 283 -4.85 -11.02 22.80
CA THR A 283 -5.74 -10.69 21.69
C THR A 283 -6.40 -11.94 21.13
N GLN A 284 -7.56 -11.78 20.56
CA GLN A 284 -8.25 -12.82 19.79
C GLN A 284 -8.66 -12.25 18.45
N LEU A 285 -8.39 -12.99 17.38
CA LEU A 285 -8.77 -12.61 16.03
C LEU A 285 -10.28 -12.77 15.85
N GLN A 286 -10.96 -11.76 15.32
CA GLN A 286 -12.42 -11.73 15.09
C GLN A 286 -12.78 -11.02 13.79
N ASN A 287 -13.85 -11.45 13.12
CA ASN A 287 -14.40 -10.81 11.91
C ASN A 287 -15.40 -9.71 12.30
N ILE A 288 -14.97 -8.47 12.44
CA ILE A 288 -15.85 -7.42 12.99
C ILE A 288 -15.92 -6.15 12.16
N GLY A 289 -14.87 -5.83 11.40
CA GLY A 289 -14.76 -4.55 10.71
C GLY A 289 -15.52 -4.47 9.38
N THR A 290 -15.89 -3.24 9.01
CA THR A 290 -16.43 -2.94 7.68
C THR A 290 -15.84 -1.60 7.19
N ILE A 291 -15.29 -1.59 5.99
CA ILE A 291 -14.74 -0.40 5.32
C ILE A 291 -15.40 -0.26 3.96
N SER A 292 -15.73 0.97 3.56
CA SER A 292 -16.20 1.31 2.22
C SER A 292 -15.21 2.22 1.52
N ASN A 293 -14.91 1.90 0.25
CA ASN A 293 -14.16 2.75 -0.67
C ASN A 293 -15.03 2.97 -1.90
N ARG A 294 -15.44 4.21 -2.15
CA ARG A 294 -16.32 4.57 -3.26
C ARG A 294 -15.76 5.74 -4.05
N GLY A 295 -16.15 5.86 -5.29
CA GLY A 295 -15.64 6.96 -6.10
C GLY A 295 -15.99 6.88 -7.56
N PHE A 296 -15.33 7.75 -8.32
CA PHE A 296 -15.46 7.81 -9.77
C PHE A 296 -14.11 7.55 -10.42
N GLU A 297 -14.13 6.80 -11.51
CA GLU A 297 -13.01 6.63 -12.43
C GLU A 297 -13.37 7.29 -13.75
N ILE A 298 -12.55 8.23 -14.19
CA ILE A 298 -12.73 8.98 -15.42
C ILE A 298 -11.49 8.80 -16.27
N ALA A 299 -11.66 8.38 -17.51
CA ALA A 299 -10.58 8.32 -18.49
C ALA A 299 -11.05 8.93 -19.81
N ALA A 300 -10.19 9.73 -20.42
CA ALA A 300 -10.40 10.27 -21.75
C ALA A 300 -9.09 10.25 -22.53
N ASP A 301 -9.17 9.84 -23.79
CA ASP A 301 -8.05 9.73 -24.71
C ASP A 301 -8.47 10.34 -26.03
N VAL A 302 -7.77 11.38 -26.50
CA VAL A 302 -8.19 12.21 -27.63
C VAL A 302 -7.07 12.36 -28.65
N ASP A 303 -7.35 12.01 -29.90
CA ASP A 303 -6.51 12.33 -31.06
C ASP A 303 -6.73 13.82 -31.44
N ILE A 304 -5.94 14.73 -30.85
CA ILE A 304 -6.01 16.16 -31.11
C ILE A 304 -5.63 16.46 -32.56
N ILE A 305 -4.54 15.84 -33.02
CA ILE A 305 -4.09 15.92 -34.42
C ILE A 305 -4.05 14.50 -34.97
N LYS A 306 -4.69 14.31 -36.13
CA LYS A 306 -4.70 13.02 -36.85
C LYS A 306 -4.59 13.27 -38.34
N THR A 307 -3.36 13.38 -38.82
CA THR A 307 -3.03 13.56 -40.23
C THR A 307 -2.05 12.50 -40.68
N LYS A 308 -1.70 12.47 -41.96
CA LYS A 308 -0.73 11.50 -42.49
C LYS A 308 0.66 11.62 -41.85
N ASP A 309 1.11 12.85 -41.59
CA ASP A 309 2.47 13.11 -41.13
C ASP A 309 2.52 13.43 -39.63
N TRP A 310 1.41 13.85 -39.02
CA TRP A 310 1.31 14.25 -37.63
C TRP A 310 0.17 13.50 -36.94
N THR A 311 0.49 12.89 -35.83
CA THR A 311 -0.52 12.42 -34.88
C THR A 311 -0.16 12.95 -33.49
N TRP A 312 -1.15 13.51 -32.81
CA TRP A 312 -0.99 13.91 -31.42
C TRP A 312 -2.18 13.42 -30.62
N ASN A 313 -1.89 12.51 -29.73
CA ASN A 313 -2.84 11.91 -28.81
C ASN A 313 -2.55 12.39 -27.39
N VAL A 314 -3.59 12.76 -26.65
CA VAL A 314 -3.53 13.17 -25.24
C VAL A 314 -4.52 12.35 -24.46
N GLY A 315 -4.03 11.65 -23.45
CA GLY A 315 -4.83 10.89 -22.49
C GLY A 315 -4.81 11.52 -21.10
N VAL A 316 -5.93 11.46 -20.42
CA VAL A 316 -6.09 11.88 -19.02
C VAL A 316 -6.92 10.83 -18.32
N ASP A 317 -6.44 10.34 -17.18
CA ASP A 317 -7.23 9.54 -16.25
C ASP A 317 -7.26 10.18 -14.86
N ALA A 318 -8.34 9.95 -14.13
CA ALA A 318 -8.55 10.44 -12.77
C ALA A 318 -9.38 9.45 -11.97
N THR A 319 -8.94 9.13 -10.78
CA THR A 319 -9.74 8.44 -9.76
C THR A 319 -10.03 9.40 -8.63
N ILE A 320 -11.30 9.60 -8.35
CA ILE A 320 -11.81 10.36 -7.20
C ILE A 320 -12.18 9.32 -6.14
N LEU A 321 -11.54 9.38 -4.96
CA LEU A 321 -11.69 8.36 -3.92
C LEU A 321 -12.21 8.96 -2.62
N ASP A 322 -13.26 8.33 -2.10
CA ASP A 322 -13.77 8.51 -0.75
C ASP A 322 -13.72 7.18 0.00
N SER A 323 -13.09 7.18 1.19
CA SER A 323 -12.90 6.00 2.03
C SER A 323 -13.51 6.26 3.40
N GLU A 324 -14.26 5.30 3.92
CA GLU A 324 -15.00 5.43 5.18
C GLU A 324 -14.98 4.12 5.97
N ILE A 325 -14.72 4.22 7.27
CA ILE A 325 -14.88 3.13 8.23
C ILE A 325 -16.34 3.08 8.63
N ILE A 326 -17.04 2.02 8.24
CA ILE A 326 -18.47 1.85 8.53
C ILE A 326 -18.70 1.21 9.89
N LYS A 327 -17.82 0.27 10.28
CA LYS A 327 -17.94 -0.48 11.52
C LYS A 327 -16.59 -0.89 12.07
N LEU A 328 -16.42 -0.71 13.38
CA LEU A 328 -15.27 -1.17 14.18
C LEU A 328 -15.69 -2.21 15.23
N PRO A 329 -14.72 -2.96 15.79
CA PRO A 329 -14.96 -3.84 16.94
C PRO A 329 -15.57 -3.06 18.10
N ASN A 330 -16.70 -3.52 18.61
CA ASN A 330 -17.42 -2.92 19.74
C ASN A 330 -17.83 -1.44 19.57
N GLY A 331 -17.67 -0.85 18.36
CA GLY A 331 -17.84 0.58 18.14
C GLY A 331 -16.78 1.44 18.80
N GLU A 332 -15.65 0.84 19.21
CA GLU A 332 -14.57 1.55 19.90
C GLU A 332 -13.52 2.05 18.91
N ASP A 333 -13.03 3.26 19.14
CA ASP A 333 -11.95 3.86 18.37
C ASP A 333 -10.62 3.11 18.56
N ILE A 334 -9.86 2.97 17.49
CA ILE A 334 -8.55 2.30 17.51
C ILE A 334 -7.46 3.32 17.21
N LEU A 335 -6.61 3.61 18.20
CA LEU A 335 -5.41 4.42 18.00
C LEU A 335 -4.31 3.57 17.37
N ASN A 336 -3.78 4.03 16.25
CA ASN A 336 -2.67 3.42 15.53
C ASN A 336 -1.54 4.46 15.34
N GLY A 337 -0.73 4.64 16.37
CA GLY A 337 0.34 5.64 16.38
C GLY A 337 -0.22 7.08 16.32
N THR A 338 -0.02 7.74 15.19
CA THR A 338 -0.50 9.10 14.89
C THR A 338 -1.80 9.12 14.10
N GLN A 339 -2.38 7.97 13.83
CA GLN A 339 -3.65 7.81 13.13
C GLN A 339 -4.68 7.21 14.08
N LYS A 340 -5.95 7.48 13.84
CA LYS A 340 -7.06 6.93 14.59
C LYS A 340 -8.10 6.37 13.63
N TYR A 341 -8.58 5.19 13.91
CA TYR A 341 -9.72 4.60 13.20
C TYR A 341 -10.96 4.84 14.05
N SER A 342 -11.96 5.49 13.47
CA SER A 342 -13.25 5.77 14.09
C SER A 342 -14.35 5.58 13.06
N GLU A 343 -15.52 5.12 13.50
CA GLU A 343 -16.68 4.97 12.61
C GLU A 343 -17.11 6.31 12.03
N GLY A 344 -17.42 6.35 10.73
CA GLY A 344 -17.76 7.57 9.98
C GLY A 344 -16.55 8.38 9.51
N HIS A 345 -15.33 7.97 9.84
CA HIS A 345 -14.09 8.64 9.44
C HIS A 345 -13.35 7.91 8.33
N PRO A 346 -12.52 8.62 7.53
CA PRO A 346 -11.66 7.99 6.54
C PRO A 346 -10.67 7.01 7.15
N VAL A 347 -10.34 5.95 6.42
CA VAL A 347 -9.20 5.10 6.78
C VAL A 347 -7.92 5.95 6.72
N ARG A 348 -7.04 5.80 7.73
CA ARG A 348 -5.76 6.52 7.84
C ARG A 348 -5.94 8.03 8.00
N GLU A 349 -6.84 8.47 8.85
CA GLU A 349 -6.93 9.86 9.27
C GLU A 349 -5.97 10.14 10.41
N TRP A 350 -5.26 11.28 10.30
CA TRP A 350 -4.32 11.72 11.31
C TRP A 350 -5.05 12.21 12.54
N PHE A 351 -4.58 11.79 13.71
CA PHE A 351 -5.11 12.16 15.01
C PHE A 351 -3.93 12.42 15.94
N THR A 352 -3.59 13.70 16.11
CA THR A 352 -2.38 14.10 16.82
C THR A 352 -2.54 15.48 17.48
N TYR A 353 -1.51 15.93 18.16
CA TYR A 353 -1.51 17.23 18.82
C TYR A 353 -1.46 18.37 17.80
N HIS A 354 -2.21 19.44 18.08
CA HIS A 354 -2.14 20.67 17.30
C HIS A 354 -1.00 21.55 17.75
N PHE A 355 -0.11 21.88 16.82
CA PHE A 355 0.98 22.82 17.00
C PHE A 355 0.50 24.21 16.60
N GLU A 356 0.54 25.14 17.56
CA GLU A 356 0.06 26.51 17.38
C GLU A 356 1.16 27.48 16.93
N GLY A 357 2.41 27.10 17.12
CA GLY A 357 3.56 27.90 16.77
C GLY A 357 4.65 27.86 17.81
N VAL A 358 5.57 28.81 17.70
CA VAL A 358 6.66 29.03 18.68
C VAL A 358 6.43 30.32 19.43
N ASP A 359 6.44 30.24 20.75
CA ASP A 359 6.46 31.44 21.62
C ASP A 359 7.78 32.19 21.43
N GLN A 360 7.72 33.39 20.88
CA GLN A 360 8.91 34.21 20.60
C GLN A 360 9.57 34.78 21.88
N MET A 361 8.90 34.70 23.03
CA MET A 361 9.49 35.09 24.32
C MET A 361 10.35 33.97 24.92
N THR A 362 10.05 32.72 24.63
CA THR A 362 10.71 31.55 25.25
C THR A 362 11.40 30.62 24.28
N GLY A 363 11.07 30.68 22.97
CA GLY A 363 11.54 29.77 21.96
C GLY A 363 10.94 28.34 22.05
N ARG A 364 9.90 28.16 22.87
CA ARG A 364 9.25 26.84 23.05
C ARG A 364 8.10 26.65 22.08
N SER A 365 7.88 25.41 21.70
CA SER A 365 6.69 25.02 20.97
C SER A 365 5.44 25.15 21.85
N LEU A 366 4.36 25.65 21.24
CA LEU A 366 3.05 25.77 21.87
C LEU A 366 2.09 24.81 21.21
N TYR A 367 1.28 24.15 22.01
CA TYR A 367 0.25 23.22 21.60
C TYR A 367 -1.10 23.63 22.19
N THR A 368 -2.18 23.33 21.47
CA THR A 368 -3.54 23.51 22.02
C THR A 368 -3.67 22.73 23.31
N ILE A 369 -4.12 23.40 24.38
CA ILE A 369 -4.35 22.77 25.69
C ILE A 369 -5.61 21.92 25.66
N ASP A 370 -5.56 20.75 26.26
CA ASP A 370 -6.76 19.99 26.58
C ASP A 370 -7.47 20.65 27.76
N PRO A 371 -8.74 21.09 27.61
CA PRO A 371 -9.48 21.73 28.70
C PRO A 371 -9.54 20.90 29.99
N GLU A 372 -9.58 19.58 29.88
CA GLU A 372 -9.62 18.66 31.01
C GLU A 372 -8.26 18.60 31.74
N GLN A 373 -7.16 18.88 31.03
CA GLN A 373 -5.80 18.87 31.57
C GLN A 373 -5.28 20.23 32.02
N LYS A 374 -6.05 21.32 31.87
CA LYS A 374 -5.62 22.68 32.14
C LYS A 374 -5.09 22.85 33.58
N ALA A 375 -5.82 22.39 34.58
CA ALA A 375 -5.40 22.50 35.98
C ALA A 375 -4.12 21.70 36.28
N ALA A 376 -3.94 20.55 35.63
CA ALA A 376 -2.72 19.76 35.78
C ALA A 376 -1.53 20.44 35.10
N ALA A 377 -1.73 21.05 33.92
CA ALA A 377 -0.71 21.82 33.21
C ALA A 377 -0.26 23.04 33.99
N GLU A 378 -1.19 23.78 34.62
CA GLU A 378 -0.89 24.92 35.47
C GLU A 378 -0.03 24.51 36.67
N LYS A 379 -0.42 23.45 37.38
CA LYS A 379 0.33 22.90 38.51
C LYS A 379 1.74 22.43 38.11
N ALA A 380 1.92 21.95 36.89
CA ALA A 380 3.21 21.50 36.36
C ALA A 380 4.05 22.65 35.77
N GLY A 381 3.56 23.90 35.74
CA GLY A 381 4.23 25.01 35.08
C GLY A 381 4.35 24.89 33.56
N ALA A 382 3.45 24.11 32.97
CA ALA A 382 3.40 23.84 31.51
C ALA A 382 2.31 24.66 30.80
N LEU A 383 1.44 25.38 31.54
CA LEU A 383 0.41 26.25 31.00
C LEU A 383 1.03 27.61 30.65
N VAL A 384 0.72 28.13 29.46
CA VAL A 384 1.12 29.45 28.98
C VAL A 384 -0.12 30.16 28.44
N THR A 385 -0.44 31.33 29.03
CA THR A 385 -1.54 32.17 28.54
C THR A 385 -1.00 33.34 27.73
N ILE A 386 -1.42 33.47 26.47
CA ILE A 386 -1.00 34.54 25.55
C ILE A 386 -2.23 35.23 25.03
N ASN A 387 -2.35 36.54 25.25
CA ASN A 387 -3.48 37.35 24.79
C ASN A 387 -4.87 36.75 25.16
N GLY A 388 -4.95 36.13 26.34
CA GLY A 388 -6.18 35.52 26.87
C GLY A 388 -6.49 34.12 26.36
N GLN A 389 -5.65 33.54 25.51
CA GLN A 389 -5.74 32.18 25.04
C GLN A 389 -4.72 31.30 25.77
N ASP A 390 -5.14 30.11 26.17
CA ASP A 390 -4.30 29.15 26.89
C ASP A 390 -3.68 28.12 25.96
N TYR A 391 -2.41 27.82 26.17
CA TYR A 391 -1.58 26.86 25.46
C TYR A 391 -0.81 25.98 26.44
N THR A 392 -0.26 24.87 25.96
CA THR A 392 0.72 24.10 26.73
C THR A 392 2.03 23.93 25.96
N THR A 393 3.14 23.88 26.70
CA THR A 393 4.47 23.56 26.17
C THR A 393 4.82 22.08 26.29
N VAL A 394 3.94 21.26 26.89
CA VAL A 394 4.14 19.83 27.13
C VAL A 394 2.91 19.08 26.64
N THR A 395 3.11 18.21 25.64
CA THR A 395 2.02 17.52 24.94
C THR A 395 1.24 16.51 25.78
N THR A 396 1.74 16.11 26.97
CA THR A 396 0.93 15.33 27.91
C THR A 396 -0.37 16.04 28.31
N TYR A 397 -0.38 17.37 28.26
CA TYR A 397 -1.53 18.23 28.56
C TYR A 397 -2.20 18.79 27.30
N GLY A 398 -1.70 18.41 26.12
CA GLY A 398 -2.20 18.88 24.84
C GLY A 398 -3.41 18.12 24.35
N LEU A 399 -4.25 18.83 23.58
CA LEU A 399 -5.40 18.25 22.90
C LEU A 399 -4.94 17.51 21.64
N LYS A 400 -5.38 16.27 21.50
CA LYS A 400 -5.32 15.53 20.24
C LYS A 400 -6.62 15.70 19.48
N ASP A 401 -6.52 15.99 18.19
CA ASP A 401 -7.70 16.09 17.33
C ASP A 401 -7.39 15.64 15.91
N TRP A 402 -8.41 15.63 15.05
CA TRP A 402 -8.33 15.23 13.66
C TRP A 402 -7.55 16.25 12.81
N CYS A 403 -6.53 15.78 12.13
CA CYS A 403 -5.62 16.62 11.34
C CYS A 403 -5.71 16.36 9.83
N GLY A 404 -6.76 15.68 9.38
CA GLY A 404 -7.00 15.32 7.99
C GLY A 404 -6.44 13.95 7.60
N LYS A 405 -6.80 13.47 6.41
CA LYS A 405 -6.50 12.12 5.95
C LYS A 405 -5.15 11.99 5.24
N ALA A 406 -4.53 10.81 5.30
CA ALA A 406 -3.32 10.48 4.56
C ALA A 406 -3.59 10.18 3.08
N THR A 407 -4.77 9.63 2.76
CA THR A 407 -5.14 9.24 1.41
C THR A 407 -5.47 10.45 0.52
N PRO A 408 -5.05 10.47 -0.75
CA PRO A 408 -5.42 11.53 -1.67
C PRO A 408 -6.91 11.53 -1.97
N SER A 409 -7.44 12.68 -2.39
CA SER A 409 -8.82 12.80 -2.85
C SER A 409 -8.96 12.51 -4.36
N VAL A 410 -7.93 12.84 -5.15
CA VAL A 410 -7.87 12.59 -6.59
C VAL A 410 -6.46 12.17 -6.96
N TYR A 411 -6.32 11.17 -7.81
CA TYR A 411 -5.05 10.79 -8.40
C TYR A 411 -5.24 10.23 -9.81
N GLY A 412 -4.18 10.27 -10.62
CA GLY A 412 -4.25 9.80 -12.00
C GLY A 412 -2.98 10.06 -12.79
N ALA A 413 -3.13 10.00 -14.11
CA ALA A 413 -2.06 10.25 -15.04
C ALA A 413 -2.50 11.16 -16.21
N ILE A 414 -1.52 11.81 -16.82
CA ILE A 414 -1.66 12.54 -18.08
C ILE A 414 -0.61 11.99 -19.03
N THR A 415 -1.05 11.55 -20.20
CA THR A 415 -0.17 11.08 -21.26
C THR A 415 -0.25 11.98 -22.48
N SER A 416 0.87 12.15 -23.18
CA SER A 416 0.91 12.89 -24.44
C SER A 416 1.85 12.17 -25.40
N ASN A 417 1.31 11.73 -26.54
CA ASN A 417 2.04 11.00 -27.57
C ASN A 417 1.98 11.80 -28.87
N LEU A 418 3.09 12.38 -29.28
CA LEU A 418 3.24 13.13 -30.52
C LEU A 418 4.09 12.33 -31.49
N THR A 419 3.59 12.09 -32.67
CA THR A 419 4.36 11.47 -33.76
C THR A 419 4.41 12.42 -34.97
N TRP A 420 5.60 12.65 -35.46
CA TRP A 420 5.86 13.37 -36.70
C TRP A 420 6.65 12.46 -37.65
N LYS A 421 5.96 11.94 -38.65
CA LYS A 421 6.55 10.97 -39.59
C LYS A 421 7.18 9.78 -38.82
N ASP A 422 8.50 9.70 -38.86
CA ASP A 422 9.28 8.62 -38.25
C ASP A 422 9.76 8.93 -36.82
N LEU A 423 9.48 10.14 -36.31
CA LEU A 423 9.85 10.58 -34.96
C LEU A 423 8.63 10.54 -34.03
N SER A 424 8.78 9.87 -32.90
CA SER A 424 7.77 9.80 -31.85
C SER A 424 8.28 10.35 -30.53
N LEU A 425 7.46 11.12 -29.85
CA LEU A 425 7.70 11.68 -28.52
C LEU A 425 6.56 11.26 -27.60
N GLY A 426 6.86 10.51 -26.55
CA GLY A 426 5.91 10.11 -25.52
C GLY A 426 6.24 10.76 -24.18
N MET A 427 5.25 11.26 -23.49
CA MET A 427 5.36 11.87 -22.16
C MET A 427 4.28 11.30 -21.26
N THR A 428 4.66 10.97 -20.02
CA THR A 428 3.74 10.52 -18.99
C THR A 428 3.98 11.31 -17.71
N PHE A 429 2.93 11.93 -17.21
CA PHE A 429 2.88 12.58 -15.91
C PHE A 429 1.96 11.79 -15.01
N THR A 430 2.33 11.65 -13.74
CA THR A 430 1.45 11.14 -12.70
C THR A 430 1.21 12.20 -11.66
N TYR A 431 -0.01 12.28 -11.16
CA TYR A 431 -0.37 13.28 -10.17
C TYR A 431 -1.22 12.71 -9.05
N SER A 432 -1.17 13.38 -7.92
CA SER A 432 -2.03 13.10 -6.77
C SER A 432 -2.36 14.42 -6.10
N LEU A 433 -3.61 14.61 -5.72
CA LEU A 433 -4.12 15.83 -5.11
C LEU A 433 -4.80 15.53 -3.79
N GLY A 434 -4.48 16.31 -2.77
CA GLY A 434 -4.97 16.09 -1.41
C GLY A 434 -4.13 15.08 -0.64
N GLY A 435 -4.63 14.73 0.54
CA GLY A 435 -3.89 13.93 1.51
C GLY A 435 -2.79 14.71 2.23
N LYS A 436 -2.42 14.21 3.40
CA LYS A 436 -1.31 14.73 4.18
C LYS A 436 -0.30 13.63 4.48
N VAL A 437 0.98 13.96 4.42
CA VAL A 437 2.09 13.05 4.73
C VAL A 437 2.75 13.50 6.02
N TYR A 438 2.95 12.57 6.94
CA TYR A 438 3.75 12.76 8.13
C TYR A 438 5.24 12.56 7.78
N ASP A 439 6.02 13.64 7.80
CA ASP A 439 7.43 13.62 7.44
C ASP A 439 8.30 13.31 8.66
N SER A 440 8.42 12.01 8.96
CA SER A 440 9.22 11.52 10.09
C SER A 440 10.71 11.75 9.89
N SER A 441 11.18 11.71 8.64
CA SER A 441 12.57 12.00 8.29
C SER A 441 12.94 13.44 8.60
N TYR A 442 12.10 14.40 8.21
CA TYR A 442 12.31 15.80 8.51
C TYR A 442 12.23 16.06 10.02
N ARG A 443 11.23 15.48 10.70
CA ARG A 443 11.14 15.56 12.16
C ARG A 443 12.42 15.07 12.83
N SER A 444 12.95 13.93 12.41
CA SER A 444 14.19 13.35 12.94
C SER A 444 15.39 14.28 12.72
N LEU A 445 15.49 14.88 11.54
CA LEU A 445 16.57 15.82 11.19
C LEU A 445 16.42 17.20 11.86
N MET A 446 15.23 17.53 12.38
CA MET A 446 14.98 18.76 13.14
C MET A 446 15.09 18.55 14.66
N THR A 447 15.29 17.31 15.12
CA THR A 447 15.37 16.97 16.54
C THR A 447 16.84 16.82 16.94
N GLY A 448 17.38 17.82 17.63
CA GLY A 448 18.71 17.73 18.24
C GLY A 448 18.73 16.75 19.42
N SER A 449 19.88 16.16 19.68
CA SER A 449 20.11 15.26 20.83
C SER A 449 21.41 15.63 21.54
N ALA A 450 21.35 15.70 22.85
CA ALA A 450 22.53 15.91 23.68
C ALA A 450 23.50 14.71 23.71
N THR A 451 22.96 13.52 23.38
CA THR A 451 23.69 12.23 23.50
C THR A 451 24.06 11.61 22.18
N SER A 452 23.56 12.13 21.06
CA SER A 452 23.80 11.59 19.72
C SER A 452 24.15 12.70 18.75
N ALA A 453 25.37 12.68 18.23
CA ALA A 453 25.81 13.58 17.15
C ALA A 453 25.24 13.07 15.83
N GLY A 454 24.08 13.57 15.43
CA GLY A 454 23.45 13.32 14.12
C GLY A 454 23.54 14.54 13.23
N ALA A 455 23.42 14.33 11.90
CA ALA A 455 23.22 15.42 10.97
C ALA A 455 21.86 16.07 11.19
N LEU A 456 21.80 17.41 11.14
CA LEU A 456 20.57 18.19 11.21
C LEU A 456 20.20 18.73 9.84
N HIS A 457 18.91 19.02 9.64
CA HIS A 457 18.43 19.72 8.46
C HIS A 457 18.91 21.18 8.47
N GLU A 458 19.17 21.75 7.30
CA GLU A 458 19.60 23.16 7.16
C GLU A 458 18.61 24.16 7.81
N ASP A 459 17.34 23.83 7.87
CA ASP A 459 16.32 24.65 8.53
C ASP A 459 16.56 24.80 10.05
N ALA A 460 17.31 23.91 10.67
CA ALA A 460 17.70 24.05 12.08
C ALA A 460 18.49 25.34 12.34
N LEU A 461 19.15 25.90 11.33
CA LEU A 461 19.82 27.20 11.39
C LEU A 461 18.84 28.38 11.60
N LYS A 462 17.55 28.18 11.30
CA LYS A 462 16.46 29.15 11.47
C LYS A 462 15.77 29.01 12.83
N SER A 463 16.28 28.15 13.72
CA SER A 463 15.73 27.97 15.06
C SER A 463 15.74 29.29 15.82
N TRP A 464 14.75 29.46 16.67
CA TRP A 464 14.71 30.60 17.58
C TRP A 464 16.02 30.72 18.35
N ASN A 465 16.61 31.91 18.36
CA ASN A 465 17.92 32.21 18.97
C ASN A 465 17.90 33.38 19.91
N GLY A 466 16.72 33.83 20.32
CA GLY A 466 16.53 34.94 21.24
C GLY A 466 15.27 35.73 20.94
N ILE A 467 14.87 36.57 21.92
CA ILE A 467 13.66 37.39 21.84
C ILE A 467 13.83 38.41 20.69
N PRO A 468 12.94 38.48 19.69
CA PRO A 468 13.02 39.49 18.63
C PRO A 468 12.96 40.92 19.20
N ALA A 469 13.70 41.85 18.59
CA ALA A 469 13.74 43.25 19.02
C ALA A 469 12.33 43.88 19.05
N GLY A 470 11.96 44.47 20.16
CA GLY A 470 10.65 45.11 20.39
C GLY A 470 9.52 44.14 20.74
N MET A 471 9.78 42.84 20.84
CA MET A 471 8.81 41.85 21.28
C MET A 471 8.53 42.01 22.80
N THR A 472 7.26 41.90 23.16
CA THR A 472 6.79 41.92 24.56
C THR A 472 5.80 40.77 24.78
N GLU A 473 5.48 40.50 26.04
CA GLU A 473 4.52 39.44 26.40
C GLU A 473 3.12 39.65 25.81
N THR A 474 2.75 40.89 25.53
CA THR A 474 1.44 41.26 24.94
C THR A 474 1.47 41.50 23.43
N SER A 475 2.62 41.27 22.79
CA SER A 475 2.73 41.44 21.33
C SER A 475 1.80 40.50 20.59
N SER A 476 1.05 41.01 19.62
CA SER A 476 0.09 40.22 18.82
C SER A 476 0.77 39.13 17.97
N ASN A 477 2.04 39.31 17.64
CA ASN A 477 2.88 38.38 16.90
C ASN A 477 3.83 37.56 17.80
N ARG A 478 3.54 37.45 19.11
CA ARG A 478 4.33 36.65 20.05
C ARG A 478 4.37 35.18 19.66
N ILE A 479 3.30 34.66 19.07
CA ILE A 479 3.27 33.29 18.50
C ILE A 479 3.66 33.37 17.03
N ASP A 480 4.74 32.66 16.67
CA ASP A 480 5.11 32.45 15.26
C ASP A 480 4.60 31.07 14.80
N PRO A 481 3.53 31.00 14.00
CA PRO A 481 2.95 29.73 13.56
C PRO A 481 3.87 28.91 12.64
N ASN A 482 4.86 29.56 12.02
CA ASN A 482 5.86 28.91 11.17
C ASN A 482 7.24 28.83 11.84
N GLY A 483 7.34 29.21 13.09
CA GLY A 483 8.57 29.24 13.84
C GLY A 483 9.21 27.88 14.04
N ILE A 484 10.53 27.88 14.12
CA ILE A 484 11.30 26.70 14.51
C ILE A 484 11.76 26.93 15.95
N PRO A 485 11.39 26.06 16.91
CA PRO A 485 11.70 26.24 18.29
C PRO A 485 13.20 26.23 18.57
N SER A 486 13.60 26.69 19.76
CA SER A 486 14.99 26.64 20.19
C SER A 486 15.56 25.22 20.11
N MET A 487 16.84 25.11 19.78
CA MET A 487 17.59 23.84 19.76
C MET A 487 18.09 23.46 21.17
N ASP A 488 17.32 23.81 22.19
CA ASP A 488 17.64 23.45 23.57
C ASP A 488 17.36 21.96 23.82
N PHE A 489 18.38 21.23 24.22
CA PHE A 489 18.29 19.79 24.47
C PHE A 489 17.37 19.41 25.62
N TYR A 490 17.19 20.31 26.63
CA TYR A 490 16.27 20.06 27.73
C TYR A 490 14.81 20.03 27.30
N TYR A 491 14.48 20.73 26.21
CA TYR A 491 13.13 20.82 25.67
C TYR A 491 12.97 20.14 24.34
N ALA A 492 14.00 19.44 23.85
CA ALA A 492 14.01 18.86 22.51
C ALA A 492 12.86 17.86 22.27
N SER A 493 12.51 17.06 23.30
CA SER A 493 11.40 16.12 23.21
C SER A 493 10.04 16.82 23.12
N ASP A 494 9.82 17.88 23.92
CA ASP A 494 8.57 18.64 23.91
C ASP A 494 8.45 19.50 22.64
N ASN A 495 9.54 20.18 22.26
CA ASN A 495 9.59 21.04 21.08
C ASN A 495 9.40 20.29 19.76
N ASN A 496 9.82 19.03 19.70
CA ASN A 496 9.77 18.21 18.48
C ASN A 496 8.91 16.96 18.64
N THR A 497 7.93 16.98 19.52
CA THR A 497 7.01 15.88 19.70
C THR A 497 6.18 15.61 18.43
N THR A 498 5.53 14.47 18.39
CA THR A 498 4.59 14.10 17.34
C THR A 498 3.40 15.06 17.35
N SER A 499 3.22 15.82 16.29
CA SER A 499 2.16 16.82 16.14
C SER A 499 1.87 17.07 14.66
N ASP A 500 0.85 17.85 14.35
CA ASP A 500 0.50 18.25 12.99
C ASP A 500 1.52 19.18 12.34
N ARG A 501 2.46 19.75 13.09
CA ARG A 501 3.63 20.45 12.55
C ARG A 501 4.41 19.64 11.52
N TRP A 502 4.40 18.32 11.64
CA TRP A 502 5.12 17.40 10.76
C TRP A 502 4.27 16.88 9.60
N LEU A 503 3.00 17.31 9.55
CA LEU A 503 2.12 17.02 8.44
C LEU A 503 2.34 18.02 7.32
N THR A 504 2.61 17.52 6.14
CA THR A 504 2.75 18.33 4.92
C THR A 504 1.82 17.83 3.83
N SER A 505 1.58 18.63 2.78
CA SER A 505 0.74 18.20 1.66
C SER A 505 1.32 16.97 0.98
N GLY A 506 0.48 15.95 0.78
CA GLY A 506 0.78 14.76 -0.01
C GLY A 506 0.60 14.94 -1.52
N SER A 507 0.20 16.14 -1.97
CA SER A 507 0.02 16.43 -3.39
C SER A 507 1.33 16.43 -4.15
N TYR A 508 1.33 15.85 -5.36
CA TYR A 508 2.49 15.82 -6.23
C TYR A 508 2.12 15.83 -7.72
N LEU A 509 3.07 16.26 -8.53
CA LEU A 509 3.11 16.04 -9.98
C LEU A 509 4.50 15.51 -10.34
N ILE A 510 4.54 14.39 -11.04
CA ILE A 510 5.77 13.74 -11.45
C ILE A 510 5.81 13.61 -12.96
N PHE A 511 6.87 14.07 -13.57
CA PHE A 511 7.18 13.70 -14.95
C PHE A 511 7.80 12.31 -14.92
N LYS A 512 6.93 11.31 -15.08
CA LYS A 512 7.25 9.90 -14.83
C LYS A 512 8.12 9.30 -15.91
N ASN A 513 7.80 9.58 -17.17
CA ASN A 513 8.54 9.05 -18.32
C ASN A 513 8.51 10.04 -19.50
N LEU A 514 9.67 10.25 -20.08
CA LEU A 514 9.87 10.87 -21.39
C LEU A 514 10.51 9.83 -22.28
N ASN A 515 9.94 9.54 -23.45
CA ASN A 515 10.56 8.69 -24.44
C ASN A 515 10.58 9.37 -25.82
N ILE A 516 11.66 9.18 -26.55
CA ILE A 516 11.85 9.65 -27.92
C ILE A 516 12.27 8.44 -28.75
N ALA A 517 11.59 8.17 -29.84
CA ALA A 517 11.93 7.08 -30.75
C ALA A 517 11.99 7.62 -32.19
N TYR A 518 13.04 7.24 -32.91
CA TYR A 518 13.19 7.56 -34.31
C TYR A 518 13.36 6.29 -35.13
N ASN A 519 12.42 6.07 -36.05
CA ASN A 519 12.48 4.97 -37.02
C ASN A 519 13.24 5.46 -38.26
N VAL A 520 14.40 4.90 -38.53
CA VAL A 520 15.19 5.28 -39.71
C VAL A 520 14.44 4.88 -40.97
N PRO A 521 14.22 5.84 -41.91
CA PRO A 521 13.47 5.57 -43.13
C PRO A 521 13.97 4.36 -43.92
N ALA A 522 13.09 3.57 -44.49
CA ALA A 522 13.39 2.32 -45.19
C ALA A 522 14.43 2.52 -46.36
N LYS A 523 14.47 3.72 -46.96
CA LYS A 523 15.46 4.04 -48.01
C LYS A 523 16.89 3.99 -47.46
N LEU A 524 17.11 4.43 -46.21
CA LEU A 524 18.43 4.43 -45.58
C LEU A 524 18.79 3.05 -45.03
N THR A 525 17.83 2.34 -44.41
CA THR A 525 18.09 1.01 -43.86
C THR A 525 18.41 -0.01 -44.95
N LYS A 526 17.73 0.04 -46.09
CA LYS A 526 18.03 -0.81 -47.25
C LYS A 526 19.42 -0.57 -47.81
N ALA A 527 19.90 0.67 -47.82
CA ALA A 527 21.27 0.99 -48.25
C ALA A 527 22.35 0.36 -47.35
N LEU A 528 21.98 0.07 -46.10
CA LEU A 528 22.82 -0.60 -45.10
C LEU A 528 22.60 -2.11 -45.07
N GLY A 529 21.77 -2.69 -45.95
CA GLY A 529 21.44 -4.10 -45.97
C GLY A 529 20.50 -4.53 -44.82
N LEU A 530 19.81 -3.57 -44.17
CA LEU A 530 18.92 -3.83 -43.04
C LEU A 530 17.46 -3.77 -43.45
N GLN A 531 16.62 -4.60 -42.81
CA GLN A 531 15.16 -4.53 -42.97
C GLN A 531 14.56 -3.38 -42.14
N GLY A 532 15.19 -3.01 -41.05
CA GLY A 532 14.75 -1.90 -40.21
C GLY A 532 15.79 -1.49 -39.18
N LEU A 533 15.75 -0.21 -38.79
CA LEU A 533 16.58 0.38 -37.74
C LEU A 533 15.75 1.40 -36.96
N SER A 534 15.70 1.28 -35.66
CA SER A 534 15.14 2.31 -34.80
C SER A 534 16.07 2.63 -33.64
N VAL A 535 16.13 3.91 -33.27
CA VAL A 535 16.88 4.41 -32.12
C VAL A 535 15.88 5.00 -31.14
N MET A 536 16.01 4.64 -29.87
CA MET A 536 15.13 5.15 -28.82
C MET A 536 15.95 5.63 -27.62
N GLY A 537 15.48 6.71 -27.02
CA GLY A 537 15.98 7.21 -25.75
C GLY A 537 14.83 7.41 -24.78
N SER A 538 15.01 7.08 -23.51
CA SER A 538 14.02 7.39 -22.49
C SER A 538 14.66 7.90 -21.21
N VAL A 539 13.89 8.72 -20.50
CA VAL A 539 14.24 9.23 -19.17
C VAL A 539 13.09 8.96 -18.24
N ASP A 540 13.36 8.24 -17.15
CA ASP A 540 12.38 7.99 -16.09
C ASP A 540 12.61 8.94 -14.92
N ASN A 541 11.51 9.35 -14.27
CA ASN A 541 11.49 10.23 -13.10
C ASN A 541 12.28 11.53 -13.33
N LEU A 542 11.94 12.26 -14.40
CA LEU A 542 12.69 13.45 -14.84
C LEU A 542 12.66 14.55 -13.78
N PHE A 543 11.50 14.81 -13.19
CA PHE A 543 11.34 15.66 -12.02
C PHE A 543 10.10 15.31 -11.21
N THR A 544 10.11 15.72 -9.95
CA THR A 544 8.98 15.61 -9.00
C THR A 544 8.71 16.98 -8.38
N LEU A 545 7.48 17.43 -8.46
CA LEU A 545 6.97 18.63 -7.78
C LEU A 545 6.17 18.19 -6.56
N THR A 546 6.59 18.60 -5.39
CA THR A 546 5.97 18.32 -4.09
C THR A 546 6.02 19.53 -3.19
N SER A 547 5.34 19.48 -2.05
CA SER A 547 5.32 20.54 -1.04
C SER A 547 6.68 20.83 -0.40
N ARG A 548 7.60 19.85 -0.39
CA ARG A 548 8.94 19.97 0.18
C ARG A 548 9.98 19.27 -0.72
N LYS A 549 11.14 19.89 -0.89
CA LYS A 549 12.27 19.30 -1.60
C LYS A 549 12.73 18.01 -0.89
N GLY A 550 12.88 16.93 -1.65
CA GLY A 550 13.25 15.62 -1.14
C GLY A 550 12.10 14.75 -0.63
N LEU A 551 10.89 15.30 -0.47
CA LEU A 551 9.70 14.52 -0.15
C LEU A 551 9.29 13.66 -1.34
N ASN A 552 9.04 12.37 -1.11
CA ASN A 552 8.47 11.48 -2.12
C ASN A 552 7.19 10.79 -1.61
N PRO A 553 6.01 11.39 -1.82
CA PRO A 553 4.75 10.88 -1.30
C PRO A 553 4.31 9.54 -1.91
N GLN A 554 4.93 9.08 -3.01
CA GLN A 554 4.55 7.83 -3.70
C GLN A 554 4.86 6.57 -2.89
N TYR A 555 5.81 6.62 -1.95
CA TYR A 555 6.29 5.41 -1.27
C TYR A 555 5.47 4.97 -0.07
N SER A 556 4.52 5.76 0.36
CA SER A 556 3.83 5.49 1.61
C SER A 556 2.32 5.50 1.49
N PHE A 557 1.73 4.32 1.38
CA PHE A 557 0.28 4.15 1.56
C PHE A 557 -0.19 4.50 2.99
N THR A 558 0.70 4.45 3.97
CA THR A 558 0.38 4.81 5.36
C THR A 558 0.39 6.32 5.57
N GLY A 559 0.93 7.07 4.61
CA GLY A 559 1.10 8.52 4.70
C GLY A 559 2.33 8.95 5.49
N THR A 560 3.20 8.03 5.95
CA THR A 560 4.43 8.37 6.67
C THR A 560 5.62 8.33 5.73
N GLN A 561 6.40 9.40 5.69
CA GLN A 561 7.66 9.50 4.97
C GLN A 561 8.82 9.17 5.92
N ASP A 562 9.46 8.03 5.69
CA ASP A 562 10.68 7.62 6.38
C ASP A 562 11.93 7.86 5.52
N ALA A 563 13.12 7.69 6.09
CA ALA A 563 14.40 7.81 5.40
C ALA A 563 14.59 6.63 4.42
N THR A 564 13.96 6.73 3.25
CA THR A 564 14.06 5.75 2.17
C THR A 564 14.80 6.35 0.97
N TYR A 565 15.39 5.47 0.14
CA TYR A 565 15.97 5.92 -1.12
C TYR A 565 14.90 6.51 -2.04
N VAL A 566 15.20 7.67 -2.62
CA VAL A 566 14.34 8.30 -3.62
C VAL A 566 14.43 7.54 -4.96
N SER A 567 13.37 7.63 -5.78
CA SER A 567 13.40 7.07 -7.13
C SER A 567 14.54 7.67 -7.93
N ALA A 568 15.40 6.81 -8.48
CA ALA A 568 16.47 7.24 -9.35
C ALA A 568 15.90 7.82 -10.66
N ARG A 569 16.57 8.86 -11.18
CA ARG A 569 16.40 9.26 -12.57
C ARG A 569 17.20 8.30 -13.43
N ALA A 570 16.53 7.57 -14.32
CA ALA A 570 17.15 6.59 -15.19
C ALA A 570 17.17 7.11 -16.64
N PHE A 571 18.32 6.99 -17.30
CA PHE A 571 18.47 7.29 -18.71
C PHE A 571 18.72 6.00 -19.46
N ASN A 572 17.90 5.71 -20.46
CA ASN A 572 18.02 4.52 -21.28
C ASN A 572 18.24 4.92 -22.74
N LEU A 573 19.12 4.21 -23.41
CA LEU A 573 19.35 4.31 -24.85
C LEU A 573 19.22 2.92 -25.45
N GLY A 574 18.42 2.79 -26.49
CA GLY A 574 18.20 1.54 -27.19
C GLY A 574 18.33 1.68 -28.70
N VAL A 575 18.85 0.64 -29.33
CA VAL A 575 18.90 0.50 -30.79
C VAL A 575 18.30 -0.85 -31.16
N ASN A 576 17.32 -0.85 -32.05
CA ASN A 576 16.70 -2.06 -32.58
C ASN A 576 17.05 -2.20 -34.05
N ILE A 577 17.68 -3.32 -34.42
CA ILE A 577 18.14 -3.59 -35.78
C ILE A 577 17.42 -4.85 -36.25
N LYS A 578 16.78 -4.77 -37.43
CA LYS A 578 16.17 -5.92 -38.13
C LYS A 578 17.01 -6.22 -39.37
N PHE A 579 17.49 -7.43 -39.45
CA PHE A 579 18.26 -7.95 -40.58
C PHE A 579 17.38 -8.64 -41.61
#